data_7b27d33eee8794ea7653ea3d38686061
#
_entry.id   7b27d33eee8794ea7653ea3d38686061
#
_cell.length_a   1.000
_cell.length_b   1.000
_cell.length_c   1.000
_cell.angle_alpha   90.00
_cell.angle_beta   90.00
_cell.angle_gamma   90.00
#
_symmetry.space_group_name_H-M   'P 1'
#
loop_
_entity.id
_entity.type
_entity.pdbx_description
1 polymer ?
#
loop_
_entity_poly.entity_id
_entity_poly.type
_entity_poly.pdbx_seq_one_letter_code
_entity_poly.pdbx_strand_id
1 'polypeptide(L)'
;MTSNSAPTNGREIVIVDAVRSPIGRRNGGFAGMHPASLLGKIQSSLVERTGIDPTAIEQVVGGCVSQVGEQSFNVTRTAWLGAGLPIETAATTVDTQCGSSQQATNLAASLIASGTVDVAMACGVEVMSRIPIGINSSKKLGLGVPIPKEYFARLEMTSQFEGAERIADKWDISRDDTDAFGFESQNRAAQAWNEDRFAGQWISVDAPVLDDEGNPTGETAAVTRDEGIRETSLEKLGQLKPVAREDGVHTAGNSSQISDGASAVLMMTAERAEALGLTPRARVVDTCLVGVDPVLMLTGPMDATRRLLERSGLSIDDIDNFEINEAFASVVLAWAKEVGADLSKTNPNGGAIALGHPLGATGSFLMTKSLYELERTSGRYGLISMCCGGGLGTGTLIERI
;
A
#
# COMPACT_ATOMS: atom_id res chain seq x y z
N MET A 1 -35.58 5.16 -2.36
CA MET A 1 -34.32 5.77 -2.84
C MET A 1 -33.51 4.65 -3.43
N THR A 2 -33.33 4.61 -4.73
CA THR A 2 -32.60 3.55 -5.44
C THR A 2 -31.11 3.70 -5.15
N SER A 3 -30.49 2.69 -4.54
CA SER A 3 -29.05 2.65 -4.31
C SER A 3 -28.34 2.75 -5.68
N ASN A 4 -27.62 3.84 -5.90
CA ASN A 4 -26.73 4.01 -7.03
C ASN A 4 -25.41 3.25 -6.76
N SER A 5 -25.49 1.92 -6.58
CA SER A 5 -24.29 1.08 -6.62
C SER A 5 -23.70 1.18 -8.02
N ALA A 6 -22.38 1.30 -8.12
CA ALA A 6 -21.68 1.25 -9.41
C ALA A 6 -22.15 0.01 -10.20
N PRO A 7 -22.28 0.11 -11.53
CA PRO A 7 -22.79 -1.00 -12.33
C PRO A 7 -21.72 -2.11 -12.40
N THR A 8 -21.80 -3.06 -11.48
CA THR A 8 -20.99 -4.30 -11.47
C THR A 8 -21.54 -5.33 -12.47
N ASN A 9 -22.42 -4.95 -13.41
CA ASN A 9 -23.15 -5.88 -14.28
C ASN A 9 -23.78 -7.07 -13.50
N GLY A 10 -24.06 -6.90 -12.21
CA GLY A 10 -24.58 -7.94 -11.33
C GLY A 10 -23.51 -8.94 -10.83
N ARG A 11 -22.22 -8.74 -11.14
CA ARG A 11 -21.13 -9.63 -10.67
C ARG A 11 -20.61 -9.15 -9.31
N GLU A 12 -20.79 -9.95 -8.30
CA GLU A 12 -20.22 -9.70 -6.99
C GLU A 12 -18.73 -10.09 -6.97
N ILE A 13 -17.86 -9.15 -6.55
CA ILE A 13 -16.42 -9.34 -6.52
C ILE A 13 -16.01 -9.64 -5.08
N VAL A 14 -15.40 -10.78 -4.87
CA VAL A 14 -14.99 -11.23 -3.55
C VAL A 14 -13.46 -11.35 -3.43
N ILE A 15 -12.97 -11.07 -2.23
CA ILE A 15 -11.60 -11.32 -1.81
C ILE A 15 -11.59 -12.68 -1.11
N VAL A 16 -10.80 -13.61 -1.65
CA VAL A 16 -10.65 -14.95 -1.09
C VAL A 16 -9.52 -14.97 -0.05
N ASP A 17 -8.39 -14.38 -0.38
CA ASP A 17 -7.28 -14.25 0.58
C ASP A 17 -6.36 -13.08 0.21
N ALA A 18 -5.56 -12.65 1.19
CA ALA A 18 -4.56 -11.62 1.04
C ALA A 18 -3.35 -11.95 1.91
N VAL A 19 -2.15 -11.73 1.38
CA VAL A 19 -0.89 -12.05 2.03
C VAL A 19 0.17 -11.02 1.74
N ARG A 20 1.10 -10.85 2.68
CA ARG A 20 2.24 -9.95 2.56
C ARG A 20 3.55 -10.59 3.01
N SER A 21 4.68 -10.04 2.60
CA SER A 21 5.93 -10.24 3.31
C SER A 21 5.93 -9.46 4.63
N PRO A 22 6.83 -9.72 5.58
CA PRO A 22 7.25 -8.68 6.50
C PRO A 22 7.74 -7.45 5.73
N ILE A 23 7.79 -6.30 6.38
CA ILE A 23 8.34 -5.08 5.78
C ILE A 23 9.80 -4.96 6.23
N GLY A 24 10.73 -5.03 5.28
CA GLY A 24 12.14 -4.81 5.50
C GLY A 24 12.44 -3.32 5.65
N ARG A 25 13.29 -2.94 6.60
CA ARG A 25 13.84 -1.60 6.69
C ARG A 25 14.90 -1.37 5.61
N ARG A 26 15.24 -0.13 5.36
CA ARG A 26 16.36 0.21 4.46
C ARG A 26 17.64 -0.54 4.89
N ASN A 27 18.26 -1.24 3.93
CA ASN A 27 19.43 -2.08 4.13
C ASN A 27 19.22 -3.18 5.22
N GLY A 28 17.97 -3.63 5.39
CA GLY A 28 17.57 -4.71 6.28
C GLY A 28 17.53 -6.07 5.59
N GLY A 29 16.71 -6.97 6.12
CA GLY A 29 16.66 -8.37 5.72
C GLY A 29 16.37 -8.61 4.23
N PHE A 30 15.68 -7.70 3.54
CA PHE A 30 15.40 -7.83 2.11
C PHE A 30 16.38 -7.09 1.19
N ALA A 31 17.40 -6.41 1.72
CA ALA A 31 18.34 -5.65 0.90
C ALA A 31 19.09 -6.49 -0.16
N GLY A 32 19.32 -7.79 0.12
CA GLY A 32 19.90 -8.75 -0.81
C GLY A 32 18.90 -9.40 -1.77
N MET A 33 17.59 -9.17 -1.61
CA MET A 33 16.54 -9.88 -2.32
C MET A 33 16.22 -9.22 -3.66
N HIS A 34 16.26 -9.97 -4.75
CA HIS A 34 15.80 -9.48 -6.05
C HIS A 34 14.28 -9.22 -6.02
N PRO A 35 13.78 -8.04 -6.46
CA PRO A 35 12.36 -7.69 -6.34
C PRO A 35 11.41 -8.71 -6.97
N ALA A 36 11.72 -9.22 -8.17
CA ALA A 36 10.90 -10.24 -8.82
C ALA A 36 10.89 -11.57 -8.04
N SER A 37 12.00 -11.93 -7.37
CA SER A 37 12.05 -13.13 -6.54
C SER A 37 11.20 -12.97 -5.28
N LEU A 38 11.23 -11.79 -4.65
CA LEU A 38 10.40 -11.48 -3.49
C LEU A 38 8.91 -11.55 -3.86
N LEU A 39 8.51 -10.86 -4.94
CA LEU A 39 7.13 -10.87 -5.40
C LEU A 39 6.67 -12.28 -5.80
N GLY A 40 7.51 -13.04 -6.50
CA GLY A 40 7.19 -14.42 -6.91
C GLY A 40 6.92 -15.34 -5.72
N LYS A 41 7.69 -15.19 -4.61
CA LYS A 41 7.41 -15.93 -3.37
C LYS A 41 6.05 -15.57 -2.77
N ILE A 42 5.65 -14.31 -2.81
CA ILE A 42 4.35 -13.87 -2.31
C ILE A 42 3.21 -14.38 -3.21
N GLN A 43 3.37 -14.32 -4.54
CA GLN A 43 2.40 -14.84 -5.49
C GLN A 43 2.21 -16.35 -5.31
N SER A 44 3.27 -17.15 -5.27
CA SER A 44 3.19 -18.60 -5.07
C SER A 44 2.61 -18.96 -3.71
N SER A 45 3.00 -18.25 -2.64
CA SER A 45 2.44 -18.49 -1.31
C SER A 45 0.94 -18.23 -1.23
N LEU A 46 0.42 -17.22 -1.93
CA LEU A 46 -1.01 -16.97 -1.98
C LEU A 46 -1.76 -18.10 -2.72
N VAL A 47 -1.18 -18.61 -3.81
CA VAL A 47 -1.70 -19.79 -4.53
C VAL A 47 -1.71 -21.03 -3.63
N GLU A 48 -0.59 -21.32 -2.96
CA GLU A 48 -0.46 -22.46 -2.04
C GLU A 48 -1.43 -22.38 -0.86
N ARG A 49 -1.57 -21.21 -0.24
CA ARG A 49 -2.46 -20.99 0.92
C ARG A 49 -3.93 -21.20 0.58
N THR A 50 -4.34 -20.73 -0.59
CA THR A 50 -5.74 -20.87 -1.04
C THR A 50 -6.03 -22.24 -1.62
N GLY A 51 -5.01 -22.98 -2.06
CA GLY A 51 -5.15 -24.24 -2.75
C GLY A 51 -5.79 -24.11 -4.13
N ILE A 52 -5.88 -22.89 -4.66
CA ILE A 52 -6.40 -22.66 -6.01
C ILE A 52 -5.47 -23.29 -7.05
N ASP A 53 -6.04 -23.93 -8.06
CA ASP A 53 -5.28 -24.27 -9.27
C ASP A 53 -4.76 -22.96 -9.90
N PRO A 54 -3.43 -22.74 -9.98
CA PRO A 54 -2.89 -21.50 -10.53
C PRO A 54 -3.30 -21.23 -11.99
N THR A 55 -3.69 -22.26 -12.74
CA THR A 55 -4.23 -22.11 -14.12
C THR A 55 -5.61 -21.42 -14.13
N ALA A 56 -6.31 -21.38 -13.01
CA ALA A 56 -7.57 -20.65 -12.89
C ALA A 56 -7.37 -19.13 -12.75
N ILE A 57 -6.15 -18.65 -12.45
CA ILE A 57 -5.84 -17.24 -12.37
C ILE A 57 -5.55 -16.71 -13.77
N GLU A 58 -6.46 -15.91 -14.30
CA GLU A 58 -6.42 -15.47 -15.70
C GLU A 58 -5.51 -14.26 -15.89
N GLN A 59 -5.50 -13.33 -14.93
CA GLN A 59 -4.64 -12.14 -14.96
C GLN A 59 -4.05 -11.78 -13.59
N VAL A 60 -2.83 -11.23 -13.63
CA VAL A 60 -2.17 -10.63 -12.48
C VAL A 60 -1.93 -9.15 -12.77
N VAL A 61 -2.42 -8.26 -11.90
CA VAL A 61 -2.12 -6.83 -11.96
C VAL A 61 -1.23 -6.48 -10.78
N GLY A 62 -0.04 -5.95 -11.04
CA GLY A 62 0.92 -5.62 -9.99
C GLY A 62 1.29 -4.15 -9.96
N GLY A 63 1.55 -3.62 -8.77
CA GLY A 63 2.05 -2.26 -8.54
C GLY A 63 3.57 -2.24 -8.37
N CYS A 64 4.24 -1.29 -9.02
CA CYS A 64 5.65 -0.98 -8.81
C CYS A 64 5.93 0.44 -9.28
N VAL A 65 6.62 1.25 -8.45
CA VAL A 65 6.86 2.66 -8.75
C VAL A 65 8.18 2.87 -9.49
N SER A 66 9.28 2.37 -8.94
CA SER A 66 10.61 2.58 -9.52
C SER A 66 10.93 1.51 -10.57
N GLN A 67 10.20 1.55 -11.71
CA GLN A 67 10.31 0.56 -12.78
C GLN A 67 11.61 0.75 -13.61
N VAL A 68 12.75 0.54 -12.96
CA VAL A 68 14.09 0.62 -13.53
C VAL A 68 14.97 -0.50 -12.99
N GLY A 69 15.98 -0.93 -13.77
CA GLY A 69 16.88 -2.01 -13.34
C GLY A 69 16.11 -3.30 -13.03
N GLU A 70 16.29 -3.85 -11.84
CA GLU A 70 15.67 -5.11 -11.40
C GLU A 70 14.14 -5.04 -11.25
N GLN A 71 13.54 -3.83 -11.22
CA GLN A 71 12.09 -3.62 -11.16
C GLN A 71 11.50 -3.25 -12.54
N SER A 72 12.28 -3.24 -13.59
CA SER A 72 11.82 -3.02 -14.97
C SER A 72 11.28 -4.29 -15.64
N PHE A 73 10.93 -4.18 -16.93
CA PHE A 73 10.52 -5.32 -17.76
C PHE A 73 9.31 -6.08 -17.24
N ASN A 74 8.26 -5.35 -16.82
CA ASN A 74 7.04 -5.94 -16.26
C ASN A 74 7.36 -6.89 -15.09
N VAL A 75 7.88 -6.33 -14.01
CA VAL A 75 8.31 -7.07 -12.82
C VAL A 75 7.26 -8.06 -12.31
N THR A 76 5.96 -7.73 -12.45
CA THR A 76 4.85 -8.59 -12.08
C THR A 76 4.84 -9.90 -12.86
N ARG A 77 5.03 -9.83 -14.19
CA ARG A 77 5.12 -11.00 -15.06
C ARG A 77 6.41 -11.79 -14.81
N THR A 78 7.51 -11.06 -14.66
CA THR A 78 8.82 -11.67 -14.36
C THR A 78 8.78 -12.46 -13.05
N ALA A 79 8.15 -11.91 -12.02
CA ALA A 79 7.94 -12.57 -10.73
C ALA A 79 7.11 -13.85 -10.85
N TRP A 80 5.99 -13.77 -11.55
CA TRP A 80 5.08 -14.89 -11.79
C TRP A 80 5.78 -16.06 -12.48
N LEU A 81 6.47 -15.79 -13.57
CA LEU A 81 7.21 -16.81 -14.33
C LEU A 81 8.42 -17.36 -13.55
N GLY A 82 9.13 -16.46 -12.84
CA GLY A 82 10.26 -16.84 -12.00
C GLY A 82 9.88 -17.74 -10.82
N ALA A 83 8.63 -17.65 -10.37
CA ALA A 83 8.07 -18.56 -9.36
C ALA A 83 7.61 -19.92 -9.93
N GLY A 84 7.73 -20.14 -11.23
CA GLY A 84 7.30 -21.38 -11.90
C GLY A 84 5.79 -21.50 -12.07
N LEU A 85 5.05 -20.39 -11.98
CA LEU A 85 3.61 -20.34 -12.15
C LEU A 85 3.22 -20.37 -13.65
N PRO A 86 1.96 -20.71 -14.01
CA PRO A 86 1.53 -20.95 -15.38
C PRO A 86 1.87 -19.84 -16.38
N ILE A 87 2.39 -20.22 -17.53
CA ILE A 87 2.79 -19.27 -18.59
C ILE A 87 1.60 -18.61 -19.28
N GLU A 88 0.42 -19.19 -19.19
CA GLU A 88 -0.82 -18.70 -19.77
C GLU A 88 -1.40 -17.49 -19.03
N THR A 89 -1.10 -17.34 -17.73
CA THR A 89 -1.58 -16.21 -16.91
C THR A 89 -0.93 -14.91 -17.35
N ALA A 90 -1.70 -14.00 -17.93
CA ALA A 90 -1.21 -12.68 -18.33
C ALA A 90 -0.92 -11.80 -17.10
N ALA A 91 0.05 -10.86 -17.21
CA ALA A 91 0.33 -9.92 -16.14
C ALA A 91 0.65 -8.53 -16.67
N THR A 92 0.31 -7.52 -15.85
CA THR A 92 0.57 -6.10 -16.13
C THR A 92 1.15 -5.44 -14.87
N THR A 93 2.14 -4.57 -15.04
CA THR A 93 2.65 -3.72 -13.95
C THR A 93 2.16 -2.29 -14.15
N VAL A 94 1.60 -1.69 -13.09
CA VAL A 94 1.09 -0.33 -13.09
C VAL A 94 1.86 0.56 -12.11
N ASP A 95 1.95 1.85 -12.44
CA ASP A 95 2.47 2.90 -11.59
C ASP A 95 1.36 3.93 -11.32
N THR A 96 0.99 4.07 -10.07
CA THR A 96 0.15 5.13 -9.52
C THR A 96 0.84 5.70 -8.28
N GLN A 97 2.14 5.84 -8.37
CA GLN A 97 3.02 6.23 -7.26
C GLN A 97 2.77 5.36 -6.01
N CYS A 98 2.70 5.95 -4.83
CA CYS A 98 2.47 5.24 -3.56
C CYS A 98 1.25 4.29 -3.59
N GLY A 99 0.22 4.61 -4.38
CA GLY A 99 -1.01 3.82 -4.51
C GLY A 99 -0.97 2.70 -5.55
N SER A 100 0.19 2.34 -6.09
CA SER A 100 0.28 1.41 -7.24
C SER A 100 -0.39 0.07 -7.01
N SER A 101 -0.15 -0.63 -5.90
CA SER A 101 -0.82 -1.92 -5.65
C SER A 101 -2.29 -1.78 -5.24
N GLN A 102 -2.70 -0.65 -4.66
CA GLN A 102 -4.12 -0.39 -4.46
C GLN A 102 -4.83 -0.17 -5.79
N GLN A 103 -4.22 0.59 -6.71
CA GLN A 103 -4.75 0.74 -8.06
C GLN A 103 -4.72 -0.59 -8.83
N ALA A 104 -3.71 -1.43 -8.61
CA ALA A 104 -3.69 -2.80 -9.15
C ALA A 104 -4.90 -3.61 -8.65
N THR A 105 -5.25 -3.51 -7.36
CA THR A 105 -6.45 -4.11 -6.77
C THR A 105 -7.72 -3.55 -7.42
N ASN A 106 -7.83 -2.24 -7.57
CA ASN A 106 -8.97 -1.59 -8.21
C ASN A 106 -9.13 -2.00 -9.68
N LEU A 107 -8.03 -2.12 -10.42
CA LEU A 107 -8.04 -2.58 -11.81
C LEU A 107 -8.41 -4.05 -11.92
N ALA A 108 -7.87 -4.92 -11.07
CA ALA A 108 -8.23 -6.33 -11.02
C ALA A 108 -9.74 -6.51 -10.73
N ALA A 109 -10.26 -5.78 -9.73
CA ALA A 109 -11.70 -5.75 -9.47
C ALA A 109 -12.51 -5.26 -10.68
N SER A 110 -12.03 -4.24 -11.40
CA SER A 110 -12.70 -3.72 -12.60
C SER A 110 -12.69 -4.72 -13.75
N LEU A 111 -11.61 -5.49 -13.94
CA LEU A 111 -11.52 -6.56 -14.94
C LEU A 111 -12.54 -7.68 -14.64
N ILE A 112 -12.70 -8.03 -13.37
CA ILE A 112 -13.70 -9.02 -12.93
C ILE A 112 -15.12 -8.46 -13.12
N ALA A 113 -15.39 -7.22 -12.71
CA ALA A 113 -16.69 -6.57 -12.86
C ALA A 113 -17.13 -6.47 -14.31
N SER A 114 -16.21 -6.17 -15.23
CA SER A 114 -16.49 -6.07 -16.67
C SER A 114 -16.71 -7.43 -17.35
N GLY A 115 -16.38 -8.53 -16.67
CA GLY A 115 -16.44 -9.86 -17.25
C GLY A 115 -15.27 -10.19 -18.19
N THR A 116 -14.19 -9.40 -18.12
CA THR A 116 -12.97 -9.69 -18.90
C THR A 116 -12.28 -10.94 -18.37
N VAL A 117 -12.31 -11.14 -17.04
CA VAL A 117 -11.83 -12.33 -16.34
C VAL A 117 -12.78 -12.68 -15.19
N ASP A 118 -12.71 -13.91 -14.69
CA ASP A 118 -13.44 -14.36 -13.50
C ASP A 118 -12.54 -14.38 -12.27
N VAL A 119 -11.23 -14.61 -12.44
CA VAL A 119 -10.23 -14.69 -11.37
C VAL A 119 -9.04 -13.79 -11.70
N ALA A 120 -8.69 -12.92 -10.79
CA ALA A 120 -7.50 -12.07 -10.89
C ALA A 120 -6.74 -12.01 -9.57
N MET A 121 -5.41 -11.90 -9.65
CA MET A 121 -4.55 -11.58 -8.53
C MET A 121 -4.09 -10.13 -8.67
N ALA A 122 -4.29 -9.33 -7.61
CA ALA A 122 -3.61 -8.05 -7.46
C ALA A 122 -2.37 -8.23 -6.58
N CYS A 123 -1.29 -7.51 -6.86
CA CYS A 123 -0.06 -7.59 -6.06
C CYS A 123 0.76 -6.33 -6.16
N GLY A 124 1.90 -6.28 -5.46
CA GLY A 124 2.85 -5.21 -5.61
C GLY A 124 4.18 -5.52 -4.96
N VAL A 125 5.21 -4.82 -5.42
CA VAL A 125 6.58 -4.94 -4.89
C VAL A 125 7.30 -3.61 -4.96
N GLU A 126 8.12 -3.37 -3.95
CA GLU A 126 9.17 -2.36 -3.98
C GLU A 126 10.32 -2.83 -3.09
N VAL A 127 11.55 -2.82 -3.60
CA VAL A 127 12.77 -3.07 -2.81
C VAL A 127 13.64 -1.81 -2.90
N MET A 128 13.31 -0.84 -2.02
CA MET A 128 13.91 0.50 -2.07
C MET A 128 15.37 0.51 -1.58
N SER A 129 15.82 -0.56 -0.93
CA SER A 129 17.23 -0.78 -0.60
C SER A 129 18.07 -1.01 -1.86
N ARG A 130 17.51 -1.63 -2.91
CA ARG A 130 18.19 -1.93 -4.18
C ARG A 130 17.91 -0.87 -5.26
N ILE A 131 16.65 -0.45 -5.34
CA ILE A 131 16.19 0.51 -6.35
C ILE A 131 15.71 1.77 -5.60
N PRO A 132 16.59 2.75 -5.37
CA PRO A 132 16.26 3.93 -4.57
C PRO A 132 15.10 4.74 -5.16
N ILE A 133 14.27 5.31 -4.29
CA ILE A 133 13.17 6.19 -4.68
C ILE A 133 13.67 7.33 -5.59
N GLY A 134 12.93 7.60 -6.67
CA GLY A 134 13.24 8.68 -7.62
C GLY A 134 14.41 8.39 -8.57
N ILE A 135 15.02 7.19 -8.49
CA ILE A 135 16.11 6.83 -9.43
C ILE A 135 15.64 6.84 -10.88
N ASN A 136 14.40 6.44 -11.17
CA ASN A 136 13.81 6.45 -12.51
C ASN A 136 13.66 7.85 -13.12
N SER A 137 13.69 8.90 -12.29
CA SER A 137 13.69 10.31 -12.73
C SER A 137 15.05 10.99 -12.57
N SER A 138 16.09 10.26 -12.20
CA SER A 138 17.42 10.80 -11.92
C SER A 138 18.14 11.21 -13.19
N LYS A 139 18.65 12.45 -13.23
CA LYS A 139 19.53 12.94 -14.29
C LYS A 139 20.80 12.09 -14.46
N LYS A 140 21.22 11.36 -13.42
CA LYS A 140 22.40 10.46 -13.46
C LYS A 140 22.24 9.32 -14.46
N LEU A 141 21.00 8.95 -14.81
CA LEU A 141 20.73 7.93 -15.84
C LEU A 141 21.00 8.43 -17.27
N GLY A 142 21.16 9.73 -17.51
CA GLY A 142 21.37 10.28 -18.83
C GLY A 142 20.18 10.17 -19.80
N LEU A 143 18.99 9.82 -19.30
CA LEU A 143 17.77 9.56 -20.09
C LEU A 143 16.84 10.78 -20.20
N GLY A 144 17.27 11.94 -19.72
CA GLY A 144 16.44 13.15 -19.67
C GLY A 144 15.69 13.32 -18.35
N VAL A 145 14.65 14.16 -18.35
CA VAL A 145 13.81 14.43 -17.18
C VAL A 145 12.34 14.15 -17.54
N PRO A 146 11.56 13.54 -16.62
CA PRO A 146 10.19 13.11 -16.94
C PRO A 146 9.20 14.27 -17.07
N ILE A 147 9.53 15.45 -16.53
CA ILE A 147 8.61 16.60 -16.49
C ILE A 147 9.05 17.63 -17.55
N PRO A 148 8.21 17.88 -18.56
CA PRO A 148 8.52 18.82 -19.65
C PRO A 148 8.38 20.27 -19.16
N LYS A 149 9.00 21.21 -19.90
CA LYS A 149 9.00 22.65 -19.54
C LYS A 149 7.60 23.25 -19.47
N GLU A 150 6.69 22.77 -20.28
CA GLU A 150 5.29 23.22 -20.34
C GLU A 150 4.53 22.97 -19.06
N TYR A 151 4.94 21.98 -18.28
CA TYR A 151 4.37 21.73 -16.94
C TYR A 151 4.61 22.92 -16.02
N PHE A 152 5.84 23.42 -15.96
CA PHE A 152 6.24 24.54 -15.10
C PHE A 152 5.63 25.88 -15.50
N ALA A 153 5.14 26.01 -16.75
CA ALA A 153 4.41 27.19 -17.21
C ALA A 153 2.96 27.24 -16.67
N ARG A 154 2.46 26.13 -16.15
CA ARG A 154 1.05 25.97 -15.69
C ARG A 154 0.92 25.67 -14.22
N LEU A 155 1.87 24.93 -13.65
CA LEU A 155 1.79 24.40 -12.30
C LEU A 155 3.12 24.63 -11.58
N GLU A 156 3.02 24.98 -10.30
CA GLU A 156 4.13 24.91 -9.39
C GLU A 156 4.50 23.43 -9.17
N MET A 157 5.78 23.12 -9.13
CA MET A 157 6.24 21.80 -8.75
C MET A 157 6.72 21.83 -7.30
N THR A 158 6.11 21.05 -6.46
CA THR A 158 6.52 20.82 -5.08
C THR A 158 7.10 19.43 -4.91
N SER A 159 7.87 19.22 -3.85
CA SER A 159 8.18 17.89 -3.36
C SER A 159 7.05 17.37 -2.45
N GLN A 160 6.98 16.06 -2.25
CA GLN A 160 6.02 15.49 -1.28
C GLN A 160 6.26 16.01 0.15
N PHE A 161 7.51 16.32 0.51
CA PHE A 161 7.85 16.91 1.80
C PHE A 161 7.26 18.31 1.94
N GLU A 162 7.44 19.16 0.94
CA GLU A 162 6.86 20.52 0.92
C GLU A 162 5.33 20.47 0.85
N GLY A 163 4.75 19.53 0.10
CA GLY A 163 3.31 19.31 0.08
C GLY A 163 2.76 18.94 1.46
N ALA A 164 3.46 18.09 2.21
CA ALA A 164 3.10 17.73 3.57
C ALA A 164 3.17 18.91 4.55
N GLU A 165 4.20 19.77 4.44
CA GLU A 165 4.30 21.01 5.25
C GLU A 165 3.14 21.96 4.93
N ARG A 166 2.80 22.17 3.67
CA ARG A 166 1.64 23.01 3.26
C ARG A 166 0.31 22.44 3.73
N ILE A 167 0.19 21.11 3.85
CA ILE A 167 -0.98 20.47 4.46
C ILE A 167 -1.01 20.79 5.95
N ALA A 168 0.13 20.68 6.65
CA ALA A 168 0.20 21.03 8.07
C ALA A 168 -0.19 22.50 8.30
N ASP A 169 0.35 23.43 7.50
CA ASP A 169 0.00 24.86 7.54
C ASP A 169 -1.51 25.08 7.33
N LYS A 170 -2.09 24.43 6.30
CA LYS A 170 -3.47 24.65 5.90
C LYS A 170 -4.49 24.13 6.91
N TRP A 171 -4.19 23.02 7.59
CA TRP A 171 -5.08 22.40 8.58
C TRP A 171 -4.67 22.68 10.03
N ASP A 172 -3.74 23.63 10.25
CA ASP A 172 -3.23 24.01 11.56
C ASP A 172 -2.83 22.78 12.38
N ILE A 173 -1.84 22.06 11.85
CA ILE A 173 -1.25 20.86 12.45
C ILE A 173 0.16 21.19 12.91
N SER A 174 0.37 21.13 14.21
CA SER A 174 1.64 21.49 14.83
C SER A 174 2.67 20.36 14.76
N ARG A 175 3.91 20.69 15.13
CA ARG A 175 4.98 19.72 15.36
C ARG A 175 4.61 18.71 16.45
N ASP A 176 4.00 19.18 17.54
CA ASP A 176 3.59 18.31 18.64
C ASP A 176 2.50 17.32 18.18
N ASP A 177 1.56 17.75 17.35
CA ASP A 177 0.53 16.86 16.77
C ASP A 177 1.16 15.78 15.89
N THR A 178 2.12 16.15 15.03
CA THR A 178 2.79 15.19 14.14
C THR A 178 3.67 14.21 14.89
N ASP A 179 4.40 14.65 15.91
CA ASP A 179 5.22 13.80 16.76
C ASP A 179 4.36 12.86 17.63
N ALA A 180 3.23 13.37 18.18
CA ALA A 180 2.27 12.54 18.92
C ALA A 180 1.69 11.44 18.04
N PHE A 181 1.32 11.76 16.79
CA PHE A 181 0.83 10.76 15.82
C PHE A 181 1.90 9.72 15.48
N GLY A 182 3.15 10.15 15.24
CA GLY A 182 4.27 9.24 14.96
C GLY A 182 4.57 8.31 16.15
N PHE A 183 4.52 8.82 17.37
CA PHE A 183 4.66 8.04 18.60
C PHE A 183 3.54 7.00 18.72
N GLU A 184 2.30 7.40 18.49
CA GLU A 184 1.15 6.50 18.54
C GLU A 184 1.23 5.40 17.48
N SER A 185 1.64 5.70 16.25
CA SER A 185 1.86 4.71 15.19
C SER A 185 2.86 3.63 15.62
N GLN A 186 3.98 4.01 16.25
CA GLN A 186 4.97 3.08 16.78
C GLN A 186 4.38 2.19 17.90
N ASN A 187 3.65 2.78 18.84
CA ASN A 187 3.04 2.04 19.95
C ASN A 187 2.01 1.02 19.44
N ARG A 188 1.14 1.42 18.52
CA ARG A 188 0.12 0.54 17.93
C ARG A 188 0.77 -0.62 17.17
N ALA A 189 1.81 -0.36 16.39
CA ALA A 189 2.54 -1.41 15.67
C ALA A 189 3.23 -2.38 16.63
N ALA A 190 3.88 -1.88 17.68
CA ALA A 190 4.52 -2.71 18.69
C ALA A 190 3.49 -3.56 19.44
N GLN A 191 2.36 -2.96 19.83
CA GLN A 191 1.26 -3.68 20.48
C GLN A 191 0.68 -4.77 19.57
N ALA A 192 0.44 -4.45 18.28
CA ALA A 192 -0.09 -5.39 17.31
C ALA A 192 0.81 -6.63 17.14
N TRP A 193 2.12 -6.45 17.10
CA TRP A 193 3.08 -7.56 17.08
C TRP A 193 3.09 -8.34 18.39
N ASN A 194 3.04 -7.67 19.54
CA ASN A 194 3.06 -8.33 20.85
C ASN A 194 1.78 -9.13 21.13
N GLU A 195 0.65 -8.68 20.58
CA GLU A 195 -0.65 -9.34 20.71
C GLU A 195 -0.95 -10.28 19.52
N ASP A 196 0.01 -10.53 18.64
CA ASP A 196 -0.12 -11.40 17.46
C ASP A 196 -1.27 -11.01 16.51
N ARG A 197 -1.62 -9.71 16.44
CA ARG A 197 -2.69 -9.21 15.56
C ARG A 197 -2.36 -9.34 14.07
N PHE A 198 -1.09 -9.56 13.74
CA PHE A 198 -0.63 -9.79 12.37
C PHE A 198 -0.58 -11.28 11.99
N ALA A 199 -1.03 -12.19 12.87
CA ALA A 199 -1.05 -13.62 12.59
C ALA A 199 -1.80 -13.94 11.29
N GLY A 200 -1.23 -14.83 10.52
CA GLY A 200 -1.83 -15.32 9.27
C GLY A 200 -1.78 -14.37 8.07
N GLN A 201 -1.48 -13.07 8.24
CA GLN A 201 -1.42 -12.13 7.12
C GLN A 201 -0.04 -12.04 6.44
N TRP A 202 1.01 -12.58 7.03
CA TRP A 202 2.35 -12.56 6.48
C TRP A 202 2.95 -13.96 6.39
N ILE A 203 3.96 -14.08 5.54
CA ILE A 203 4.77 -15.29 5.40
C ILE A 203 6.24 -14.98 5.68
N SER A 204 6.95 -15.95 6.27
CA SER A 204 8.41 -15.90 6.37
C SER A 204 9.04 -16.03 4.99
N VAL A 205 10.02 -15.19 4.71
CA VAL A 205 10.75 -15.21 3.43
C VAL A 205 12.24 -15.32 3.71
N ASP A 206 12.88 -16.38 3.22
CA ASP A 206 14.32 -16.52 3.23
C ASP A 206 14.95 -15.57 2.21
N ALA A 207 15.82 -14.68 2.67
CA ALA A 207 16.49 -13.68 1.87
C ALA A 207 18.00 -13.79 1.98
N PRO A 208 18.77 -13.46 0.90
CA PRO A 208 20.22 -13.45 0.93
C PRO A 208 20.78 -12.49 1.98
N VAL A 209 21.73 -12.97 2.78
CA VAL A 209 22.46 -12.14 3.75
C VAL A 209 23.56 -11.38 3.01
N LEU A 210 23.67 -10.08 3.30
CA LEU A 210 24.73 -9.21 2.79
C LEU A 210 25.77 -8.97 3.89
N ASP A 211 27.05 -8.83 3.50
CA ASP A 211 28.10 -8.33 4.36
C ASP A 211 28.03 -6.81 4.56
N ASP A 212 28.96 -6.25 5.33
CA ASP A 212 29.00 -4.79 5.61
C ASP A 212 29.28 -3.94 4.36
N GLU A 213 29.89 -4.53 3.32
CA GLU A 213 30.15 -3.91 2.03
C GLU A 213 28.96 -4.03 1.06
N GLY A 214 27.92 -4.80 1.43
CA GLY A 214 26.71 -5.03 0.63
C GLY A 214 26.83 -6.16 -0.38
N ASN A 215 27.82 -7.06 -0.25
CA ASN A 215 27.96 -8.22 -1.11
C ASN A 215 27.24 -9.44 -0.50
N PRO A 216 26.68 -10.34 -1.35
CA PRO A 216 26.09 -11.57 -0.85
C PRO A 216 27.14 -12.48 -0.16
N THR A 217 26.82 -12.92 1.06
CA THR A 217 27.68 -13.86 1.82
C THR A 217 27.58 -15.31 1.34
N GLY A 218 26.55 -15.61 0.56
CA GLY A 218 26.16 -16.97 0.20
C GLY A 218 25.21 -17.63 1.20
N GLU A 219 24.94 -16.98 2.32
CA GLU A 219 23.98 -17.43 3.33
C GLU A 219 22.58 -16.83 3.08
N THR A 220 21.56 -17.45 3.65
CA THR A 220 20.18 -16.93 3.70
C THR A 220 19.72 -16.84 5.14
N ALA A 221 18.87 -15.85 5.42
CA ALA A 221 18.19 -15.71 6.71
C ALA A 221 16.70 -15.45 6.51
N ALA A 222 15.89 -16.01 7.40
CA ALA A 222 14.45 -15.80 7.38
C ALA A 222 14.10 -14.41 7.90
N VAL A 223 13.36 -13.63 7.12
CA VAL A 223 12.74 -12.38 7.56
C VAL A 223 11.34 -12.71 8.08
N THR A 224 11.12 -12.51 9.37
CA THR A 224 9.94 -13.00 10.10
C THR A 224 9.18 -11.89 10.84
N ARG A 225 9.62 -10.64 10.72
CA ARG A 225 9.02 -9.50 11.42
C ARG A 225 9.19 -8.21 10.62
N ASP A 226 8.25 -7.29 10.78
CA ASP A 226 8.41 -5.92 10.29
C ASP A 226 9.55 -5.23 11.04
N GLU A 227 10.57 -4.77 10.29
CA GLU A 227 11.83 -4.27 10.84
C GLU A 227 11.81 -2.76 11.15
N GLY A 228 10.72 -2.06 10.75
CA GLY A 228 10.58 -0.61 10.90
C GLY A 228 10.24 -0.16 12.32
N ILE A 229 9.72 -1.05 13.16
CA ILE A 229 9.24 -0.73 14.51
C ILE A 229 10.41 -0.37 15.42
N ARG A 230 10.30 0.76 16.12
CA ARG A 230 11.35 1.28 17.00
C ARG A 230 10.77 1.75 18.32
N GLU A 231 11.47 1.46 19.40
CA GLU A 231 11.19 2.07 20.69
C GLU A 231 11.55 3.56 20.64
N THR A 232 10.61 4.43 20.94
CA THR A 232 10.79 5.88 20.90
C THR A 232 10.05 6.56 22.06
N SER A 233 10.18 7.88 22.17
CA SER A 233 9.43 8.73 23.11
C SER A 233 9.18 10.10 22.48
N LEU A 234 8.19 10.85 22.98
CA LEU A 234 7.93 12.22 22.52
C LEU A 234 9.16 13.12 22.68
N GLU A 235 9.93 12.94 23.77
CA GLU A 235 11.17 13.67 23.97
C GLU A 235 12.21 13.40 22.87
N LYS A 236 12.42 12.12 22.51
CA LYS A 236 13.33 11.75 21.41
C LYS A 236 12.85 12.29 20.06
N LEU A 237 11.53 12.21 19.79
CA LEU A 237 10.96 12.75 18.56
C LEU A 237 11.13 14.27 18.47
N GLY A 238 10.90 15.02 19.56
CA GLY A 238 11.08 16.46 19.62
C GLY A 238 12.50 16.93 19.31
N GLN A 239 13.52 16.08 19.49
CA GLN A 239 14.92 16.38 19.18
C GLN A 239 15.29 16.16 17.69
N LEU A 240 14.42 15.53 16.90
CA LEU A 240 14.68 15.29 15.49
C LEU A 240 14.58 16.57 14.66
N LYS A 241 15.51 16.71 13.70
CA LYS A 241 15.51 17.85 12.80
C LYS A 241 14.43 17.73 11.74
N PRO A 242 13.76 18.84 11.38
CA PRO A 242 12.86 18.87 10.22
C PRO A 242 13.57 18.46 8.94
N VAL A 243 12.82 17.83 8.00
CA VAL A 243 13.38 17.28 6.75
C VAL A 243 13.12 18.14 5.51
N ALA A 244 12.13 19.04 5.55
CA ALA A 244 11.73 19.87 4.42
C ALA A 244 12.12 21.34 4.58
N ARG A 245 11.71 21.94 5.68
CA ARG A 245 11.95 23.35 6.03
C ARG A 245 12.69 23.42 7.35
N GLU A 246 13.41 24.51 7.60
CA GLU A 246 14.14 24.72 8.87
C GLU A 246 13.18 24.78 10.06
N ASP A 247 11.99 25.37 9.87
CA ASP A 247 10.89 25.48 10.82
C ASP A 247 9.75 24.47 10.58
N GLY A 248 10.01 23.42 9.79
CA GLY A 248 9.02 22.42 9.41
C GLY A 248 8.60 21.51 10.56
N VAL A 249 7.42 20.88 10.41
CA VAL A 249 6.86 19.96 11.40
C VAL A 249 7.19 18.49 11.12
N HIS A 250 7.64 18.15 9.89
CA HIS A 250 7.95 16.77 9.52
C HIS A 250 9.40 16.40 9.75
N THR A 251 9.59 15.24 10.37
CA THR A 251 10.89 14.65 10.69
C THR A 251 10.91 13.18 10.27
N ALA A 252 12.06 12.53 10.42
CA ALA A 252 12.16 11.07 10.24
C ALA A 252 11.32 10.26 11.27
N GLY A 253 10.80 10.91 12.32
CA GLY A 253 9.99 10.27 13.36
C GLY A 253 8.49 10.28 13.09
N ASN A 254 8.02 11.14 12.18
CA ASN A 254 6.62 11.33 11.85
C ASN A 254 6.36 11.30 10.32
N SER A 255 7.28 10.67 9.59
CA SER A 255 7.23 10.39 8.15
C SER A 255 7.49 8.91 7.87
N SER A 256 6.97 8.39 6.77
CA SER A 256 7.14 6.99 6.37
C SER A 256 8.60 6.63 6.10
N GLN A 257 8.93 5.36 6.30
CA GLN A 257 10.29 4.85 6.15
C GLN A 257 10.56 4.31 4.75
N ILE A 258 11.81 4.44 4.28
CA ILE A 258 12.33 3.69 3.12
C ILE A 258 12.31 2.20 3.47
N SER A 259 11.68 1.39 2.64
CA SER A 259 11.35 0.01 3.00
C SER A 259 11.34 -0.93 1.79
N ASP A 260 11.37 -2.20 2.10
CA ASP A 260 11.35 -3.30 1.14
C ASP A 260 10.17 -4.22 1.43
N GLY A 261 9.45 -4.68 0.41
CA GLY A 261 8.34 -5.62 0.63
C GLY A 261 7.53 -5.96 -0.61
N ALA A 262 6.71 -6.99 -0.48
CA ALA A 262 5.75 -7.42 -1.49
C ALA A 262 4.47 -7.95 -0.86
N SER A 263 3.35 -7.84 -1.57
CA SER A 263 2.02 -8.26 -1.12
C SER A 263 1.15 -8.71 -2.28
N ALA A 264 0.12 -9.51 -2.00
CA ALA A 264 -0.83 -9.98 -3.01
C ALA A 264 -2.23 -10.20 -2.42
N VAL A 265 -3.24 -10.06 -3.27
CA VAL A 265 -4.67 -10.23 -2.97
C VAL A 265 -5.29 -11.08 -4.09
N LEU A 266 -5.99 -12.15 -3.75
CA LEU A 266 -6.72 -12.99 -4.69
C LEU A 266 -8.20 -12.61 -4.70
N MET A 267 -8.69 -12.26 -5.87
CA MET A 267 -10.07 -11.85 -6.09
C MET A 267 -10.72 -12.63 -7.22
N MET A 268 -12.03 -12.81 -7.13
CA MET A 268 -12.83 -13.47 -8.17
C MET A 268 -14.30 -13.08 -8.07
N THR A 269 -15.14 -13.58 -8.98
CA THR A 269 -16.58 -13.49 -8.77
C THR A 269 -17.02 -14.44 -7.66
N ALA A 270 -18.12 -14.10 -6.97
CA ALA A 270 -18.70 -14.96 -5.93
C ALA A 270 -19.06 -16.35 -6.48
N GLU A 271 -19.65 -16.44 -7.70
CA GLU A 271 -19.98 -17.68 -8.38
C GLU A 271 -18.72 -18.52 -8.65
N ARG A 272 -17.60 -17.85 -9.01
CA ARG A 272 -16.35 -18.57 -9.27
C ARG A 272 -15.73 -19.10 -7.99
N ALA A 273 -15.81 -18.36 -6.89
CA ALA A 273 -15.38 -18.82 -5.57
C ALA A 273 -16.15 -20.07 -5.14
N GLU A 274 -17.47 -20.05 -5.27
CA GLU A 274 -18.32 -21.22 -4.99
C GLU A 274 -17.94 -22.42 -5.87
N ALA A 275 -17.80 -22.22 -7.18
CA ALA A 275 -17.44 -23.28 -8.13
C ALA A 275 -16.05 -23.90 -7.84
N LEU A 276 -15.12 -23.13 -7.28
CA LEU A 276 -13.79 -23.59 -6.88
C LEU A 276 -13.73 -24.11 -5.44
N GLY A 277 -14.84 -24.05 -4.69
CA GLY A 277 -14.89 -24.45 -3.28
C GLY A 277 -14.06 -23.52 -2.35
N LEU A 278 -13.86 -22.27 -2.76
CA LEU A 278 -13.12 -21.26 -2.00
C LEU A 278 -14.09 -20.40 -1.19
N THR A 279 -13.69 -20.06 0.04
CA THR A 279 -14.54 -19.26 0.93
C THR A 279 -14.19 -17.77 0.79
N PRO A 280 -15.15 -16.93 0.36
CA PRO A 280 -14.98 -15.48 0.39
C PRO A 280 -14.80 -14.96 1.81
N ARG A 281 -13.88 -14.01 1.99
CA ARG A 281 -13.61 -13.33 3.28
C ARG A 281 -14.20 -11.92 3.31
N ALA A 282 -14.18 -11.25 2.18
CA ALA A 282 -14.77 -9.92 2.02
C ALA A 282 -15.26 -9.74 0.57
N ARG A 283 -16.12 -8.75 0.35
CA ARG A 283 -16.45 -8.25 -0.98
C ARG A 283 -15.89 -6.85 -1.21
N VAL A 284 -15.56 -6.53 -2.45
CA VAL A 284 -15.21 -5.18 -2.87
C VAL A 284 -16.51 -4.43 -3.13
N VAL A 285 -16.79 -3.42 -2.30
CA VAL A 285 -18.01 -2.61 -2.40
C VAL A 285 -17.85 -1.55 -3.47
N ASP A 286 -16.74 -0.80 -3.42
CA ASP A 286 -16.44 0.26 -4.39
C ASP A 286 -14.93 0.56 -4.45
N THR A 287 -14.50 1.15 -5.57
CA THR A 287 -13.12 1.54 -5.79
C THR A 287 -13.04 2.89 -6.49
N CYS A 288 -11.99 3.67 -6.22
CA CYS A 288 -11.77 4.91 -6.95
C CYS A 288 -10.30 5.27 -7.10
N LEU A 289 -10.03 6.05 -8.14
CA LEU A 289 -8.82 6.85 -8.33
C LEU A 289 -9.27 8.29 -8.55
N VAL A 290 -8.69 9.23 -7.81
CA VAL A 290 -9.02 10.66 -7.89
C VAL A 290 -7.78 11.47 -8.21
N GLY A 291 -7.95 12.59 -8.94
CA GLY A 291 -6.95 13.62 -9.12
C GLY A 291 -7.24 14.78 -8.18
N VAL A 292 -6.20 15.35 -7.55
CA VAL A 292 -6.28 16.49 -6.63
C VAL A 292 -5.21 17.52 -6.99
N ASP A 293 -5.17 18.64 -6.25
CA ASP A 293 -4.14 19.68 -6.44
C ASP A 293 -2.72 19.08 -6.35
N PRO A 294 -1.93 19.11 -7.44
CA PRO A 294 -0.58 18.54 -7.45
C PRO A 294 0.42 19.35 -6.63
N VAL A 295 0.09 20.56 -6.20
CA VAL A 295 0.93 21.42 -5.35
C VAL A 295 0.85 20.97 -3.89
N LEU A 296 -0.36 20.76 -3.36
CA LEU A 296 -0.59 20.12 -2.06
C LEU A 296 -0.30 18.62 -2.11
N MET A 297 -0.46 18.02 -3.28
CA MET A 297 -0.11 16.66 -3.67
C MET A 297 -0.80 15.54 -2.88
N LEU A 298 -0.87 15.62 -1.56
CA LEU A 298 -1.16 14.49 -0.67
C LEU A 298 -2.59 14.52 -0.07
N THR A 299 -3.49 15.33 -0.62
CA THR A 299 -4.90 15.43 -0.17
C THR A 299 -5.83 14.36 -0.76
N GLY A 300 -5.32 13.52 -1.65
CA GLY A 300 -6.10 12.49 -2.35
C GLY A 300 -7.01 11.62 -1.48
N PRO A 301 -6.61 11.17 -0.27
CA PRO A 301 -7.47 10.40 0.61
C PRO A 301 -8.78 11.09 1.00
N MET A 302 -8.81 12.43 1.08
CA MET A 302 -10.03 13.19 1.40
C MET A 302 -11.10 13.00 0.32
N ASP A 303 -10.72 13.21 -0.94
CA ASP A 303 -11.64 13.10 -2.07
C ASP A 303 -12.00 11.65 -2.41
N ALA A 304 -11.03 10.72 -2.21
CA ALA A 304 -11.29 9.30 -2.36
C ALA A 304 -12.32 8.81 -1.32
N THR A 305 -12.18 9.20 -0.04
CA THR A 305 -13.13 8.87 1.02
C THR A 305 -14.52 9.41 0.71
N ARG A 306 -14.64 10.72 0.37
CA ARG A 306 -15.93 11.32 0.01
C ARG A 306 -16.61 10.58 -1.14
N ARG A 307 -15.86 10.28 -2.20
CA ARG A 307 -16.39 9.56 -3.36
C ARG A 307 -16.89 8.16 -3.02
N LEU A 308 -16.14 7.41 -2.21
CA LEU A 308 -16.54 6.06 -1.79
C LEU A 308 -17.80 6.10 -0.94
N LEU A 309 -17.89 7.01 0.03
CA LEU A 309 -19.06 7.16 0.89
C LEU A 309 -20.30 7.62 0.10
N GLU A 310 -20.14 8.62 -0.78
CA GLU A 310 -21.24 9.09 -1.64
C GLU A 310 -21.81 7.98 -2.52
N ARG A 311 -20.95 7.18 -3.16
CA ARG A 311 -21.36 6.13 -4.09
C ARG A 311 -21.92 4.89 -3.40
N SER A 312 -21.41 4.55 -2.23
CA SER A 312 -21.92 3.42 -1.44
C SER A 312 -23.18 3.76 -0.63
N GLY A 313 -23.43 5.06 -0.42
CA GLY A 313 -24.53 5.54 0.45
C GLY A 313 -24.23 5.35 1.94
N LEU A 314 -22.97 5.06 2.31
CA LEU A 314 -22.52 4.95 3.69
C LEU A 314 -22.10 6.32 4.24
N SER A 315 -22.21 6.47 5.55
CA SER A 315 -21.61 7.58 6.29
C SER A 315 -20.20 7.21 6.80
N ILE A 316 -19.45 8.18 7.28
CA ILE A 316 -18.14 7.96 7.89
C ILE A 316 -18.25 7.08 9.14
N ASP A 317 -19.35 7.18 9.89
CA ASP A 317 -19.59 6.45 11.13
C ASP A 317 -19.87 4.96 10.89
N ASP A 318 -20.33 4.59 9.68
CA ASP A 318 -20.57 3.20 9.29
C ASP A 318 -19.28 2.41 9.07
N ILE A 319 -18.13 3.09 8.98
CA ILE A 319 -16.84 2.46 8.74
C ILE A 319 -16.25 2.00 10.08
N ASP A 320 -15.87 0.73 10.14
CA ASP A 320 -15.28 0.10 11.33
C ASP A 320 -13.76 0.17 11.37
N ASN A 321 -13.12 0.18 10.20
CA ASN A 321 -11.66 0.24 10.06
C ASN A 321 -11.26 1.17 8.92
N PHE A 322 -10.36 2.10 9.21
CA PHE A 322 -9.69 2.92 8.20
C PHE A 322 -8.22 2.54 8.11
N GLU A 323 -7.75 2.23 6.91
CA GLU A 323 -6.34 2.12 6.60
C GLU A 323 -5.93 3.26 5.67
N ILE A 324 -5.42 4.33 6.26
CA ILE A 324 -4.95 5.52 5.54
C ILE A 324 -3.44 5.55 5.56
N ASN A 325 -2.79 5.57 4.39
CA ASN A 325 -1.34 5.51 4.33
C ASN A 325 -0.68 6.69 5.05
N GLU A 326 0.21 6.37 5.98
CA GLU A 326 0.97 7.36 6.77
C GLU A 326 2.24 7.78 6.03
N ALA A 327 2.09 8.37 4.83
CA ALA A 327 3.25 8.95 4.15
C ALA A 327 3.91 10.03 5.03
N PHE A 328 3.08 10.85 5.64
CA PHE A 328 3.41 11.85 6.66
C PHE A 328 2.26 11.95 7.66
N ALA A 329 2.56 12.27 8.91
CA ALA A 329 1.54 12.39 9.96
C ALA A 329 0.46 13.43 9.62
N SER A 330 0.84 14.57 9.02
CA SER A 330 -0.10 15.63 8.64
C SER A 330 -1.15 15.17 7.62
N VAL A 331 -0.81 14.22 6.76
CA VAL A 331 -1.74 13.69 5.75
C VAL A 331 -2.92 13.00 6.42
N VAL A 332 -2.67 12.14 7.40
CA VAL A 332 -3.72 11.41 8.13
C VAL A 332 -4.49 12.34 9.05
N LEU A 333 -3.79 13.24 9.77
CA LEU A 333 -4.42 14.20 10.67
C LEU A 333 -5.33 15.18 9.91
N ALA A 334 -4.87 15.73 8.77
CA ALA A 334 -5.68 16.60 7.93
C ALA A 334 -6.87 15.86 7.32
N TRP A 335 -6.67 14.62 6.86
CA TRP A 335 -7.74 13.77 6.37
C TRP A 335 -8.82 13.55 7.44
N ALA A 336 -8.43 13.18 8.65
CA ALA A 336 -9.37 12.93 9.74
C ALA A 336 -10.18 14.20 10.12
N LYS A 337 -9.50 15.37 10.20
CA LYS A 337 -10.17 16.66 10.43
C LYS A 337 -11.17 16.97 9.31
N GLU A 338 -10.81 16.72 8.05
CA GLU A 338 -11.59 17.12 6.88
C GLU A 338 -12.81 16.24 6.63
N VAL A 339 -12.73 14.93 6.92
CA VAL A 339 -13.84 13.99 6.70
C VAL A 339 -14.57 13.62 7.98
N GLY A 340 -14.11 14.07 9.13
CA GLY A 340 -14.71 13.76 10.43
C GLY A 340 -14.47 12.33 10.90
N ALA A 341 -13.35 11.70 10.50
CA ALA A 341 -13.07 10.33 10.85
C ALA A 341 -12.54 10.17 12.27
N ASP A 342 -12.87 9.04 12.90
CA ASP A 342 -12.37 8.65 14.21
C ASP A 342 -10.93 8.08 14.11
N LEU A 343 -9.97 8.77 14.70
CA LEU A 343 -8.58 8.32 14.76
C LEU A 343 -8.38 7.03 15.56
N SER A 344 -9.32 6.65 16.43
CA SER A 344 -9.24 5.36 17.14
C SER A 344 -9.51 4.17 16.23
N LYS A 345 -10.28 4.36 15.16
CA LYS A 345 -10.56 3.38 14.11
C LYS A 345 -9.54 3.45 12.94
N THR A 346 -8.63 4.44 12.97
CA THR A 346 -7.69 4.70 11.88
C THR A 346 -6.32 4.10 12.20
N ASN A 347 -5.83 3.22 11.31
CA ASN A 347 -4.55 2.51 11.45
C ASN A 347 -4.37 1.89 12.86
N PRO A 348 -5.33 1.07 13.34
CA PRO A 348 -5.36 0.59 14.73
C PRO A 348 -4.15 -0.30 15.08
N ASN A 349 -3.46 -0.82 14.08
CA ASN A 349 -2.26 -1.65 14.22
C ASN A 349 -0.98 -0.94 13.74
N GLY A 350 -0.98 0.40 13.80
CA GLY A 350 0.11 1.22 13.25
C GLY A 350 0.11 1.28 11.72
N GLY A 351 0.86 2.19 11.16
CA GLY A 351 0.95 2.41 9.71
C GLY A 351 2.39 2.61 9.22
N ALA A 352 2.55 3.28 8.10
CA ALA A 352 3.81 3.40 7.38
C ALA A 352 4.93 4.10 8.15
N ILE A 353 4.61 4.95 9.14
CA ILE A 353 5.59 5.59 10.01
C ILE A 353 6.31 4.55 10.87
N ALA A 354 5.57 3.56 11.37
CA ALA A 354 6.11 2.50 12.21
C ALA A 354 6.55 1.28 11.42
N LEU A 355 5.69 0.78 10.54
CA LEU A 355 5.90 -0.48 9.82
C LEU A 355 6.81 -0.31 8.60
N GLY A 356 6.70 0.83 7.89
CA GLY A 356 7.40 1.10 6.64
C GLY A 356 6.47 1.25 5.43
N HIS A 357 7.06 1.71 4.31
CA HIS A 357 6.31 2.06 3.10
C HIS A 357 7.04 1.59 1.83
N PRO A 358 7.06 0.29 1.52
CA PRO A 358 7.51 -0.19 0.23
C PRO A 358 6.50 0.25 -0.83
N LEU A 359 6.79 1.35 -1.56
CA LEU A 359 5.84 2.16 -2.34
C LEU A 359 4.85 1.32 -3.15
N GLY A 360 5.37 0.51 -4.07
CA GLY A 360 4.55 -0.28 -4.99
C GLY A 360 3.74 -1.39 -4.32
N ALA A 361 4.12 -1.83 -3.11
CA ALA A 361 3.45 -2.91 -2.38
C ALA A 361 2.43 -2.42 -1.35
N THR A 362 2.52 -1.17 -0.89
CA THR A 362 1.79 -0.69 0.30
C THR A 362 0.27 -0.80 0.16
N GLY A 363 -0.30 -0.54 -1.01
CA GLY A 363 -1.76 -0.62 -1.19
C GLY A 363 -2.34 -2.00 -0.85
N SER A 364 -1.72 -3.08 -1.31
CA SER A 364 -2.13 -4.44 -0.97
C SER A 364 -1.76 -4.83 0.46
N PHE A 365 -0.73 -4.21 1.08
CA PHE A 365 -0.48 -4.33 2.52
C PHE A 365 -1.65 -3.78 3.33
N LEU A 366 -2.10 -2.57 3.03
CA LEU A 366 -3.21 -1.93 3.73
C LEU A 366 -4.52 -2.74 3.54
N MET A 367 -4.72 -3.27 2.33
CA MET A 367 -5.84 -4.18 2.05
C MET A 367 -5.78 -5.43 2.94
N THR A 368 -4.62 -6.07 3.04
CA THR A 368 -4.39 -7.23 3.90
C THR A 368 -4.65 -6.87 5.37
N LYS A 369 -4.08 -5.78 5.86
CA LYS A 369 -4.30 -5.32 7.25
C LYS A 369 -5.78 -5.07 7.54
N SER A 370 -6.48 -4.37 6.65
CA SER A 370 -7.91 -4.06 6.83
C SER A 370 -8.76 -5.32 6.87
N LEU A 371 -8.52 -6.29 5.96
CA LEU A 371 -9.24 -7.56 5.93
C LEU A 371 -9.12 -8.30 7.26
N TYR A 372 -7.89 -8.49 7.75
CA TYR A 372 -7.64 -9.20 9.00
C TYR A 372 -8.14 -8.44 10.25
N GLU A 373 -8.09 -7.10 10.24
CA GLU A 373 -8.62 -6.30 11.33
C GLU A 373 -10.14 -6.37 11.41
N LEU A 374 -10.84 -6.34 10.28
CA LEU A 374 -12.29 -6.54 10.24
C LEU A 374 -12.69 -7.92 10.78
N GLU A 375 -11.93 -8.96 10.45
CA GLU A 375 -12.17 -10.30 11.01
C GLU A 375 -11.92 -10.34 12.51
N ARG A 376 -10.79 -9.79 12.98
CA ARG A 376 -10.40 -9.78 14.39
C ARG A 376 -11.41 -9.03 15.27
N THR A 377 -11.96 -7.91 14.77
CA THR A 377 -12.89 -7.05 15.51
C THR A 377 -14.36 -7.38 15.26
N SER A 378 -14.65 -8.31 14.34
CA SER A 378 -15.99 -8.53 13.79
C SER A 378 -16.60 -7.28 13.16
N GLY A 379 -15.76 -6.34 12.71
CA GLY A 379 -16.17 -5.15 11.95
C GLY A 379 -16.72 -5.54 10.59
N ARG A 380 -17.50 -4.66 9.99
CA ARG A 380 -18.16 -4.90 8.71
C ARG A 380 -17.46 -4.18 7.55
N TYR A 381 -17.26 -2.88 7.65
CA TYR A 381 -16.74 -2.05 6.57
C TYR A 381 -15.32 -1.57 6.84
N GLY A 382 -14.45 -1.75 5.85
CA GLY A 382 -13.09 -1.22 5.83
C GLY A 382 -12.89 -0.26 4.66
N LEU A 383 -12.35 0.93 4.93
CA LEU A 383 -12.01 1.91 3.93
C LEU A 383 -10.49 2.09 3.89
N ILE A 384 -9.91 1.80 2.72
CA ILE A 384 -8.48 1.90 2.45
C ILE A 384 -8.23 3.06 1.50
N SER A 385 -7.29 3.96 1.84
CA SER A 385 -6.95 5.07 0.95
C SER A 385 -5.49 5.49 1.08
N MET A 386 -4.93 5.95 -0.03
CA MET A 386 -3.56 6.40 -0.12
C MET A 386 -3.46 7.73 -0.85
N CYS A 387 -2.61 8.61 -0.33
CA CYS A 387 -2.09 9.74 -1.09
C CYS A 387 -1.00 9.26 -2.04
N CYS A 388 -0.94 9.84 -3.23
CA CYS A 388 0.03 9.43 -4.24
C CYS A 388 0.73 10.65 -4.84
N GLY A 389 1.99 10.51 -5.15
CA GLY A 389 2.77 11.54 -5.84
C GLY A 389 2.06 12.05 -7.09
N GLY A 390 2.26 13.32 -7.42
CA GLY A 390 1.62 13.95 -8.58
C GLY A 390 0.18 14.41 -8.35
N GLY A 391 -0.33 14.39 -7.12
CA GLY A 391 -1.69 14.85 -6.80
C GLY A 391 -2.75 13.82 -7.14
N LEU A 392 -2.58 12.58 -6.69
CA LEU A 392 -3.55 11.49 -6.86
C LEU A 392 -3.99 10.94 -5.50
N GLY A 393 -5.13 10.25 -5.49
CA GLY A 393 -5.63 9.46 -4.37
C GLY A 393 -6.28 8.17 -4.83
N THR A 394 -5.90 7.05 -4.21
CA THR A 394 -6.57 5.76 -4.42
C THR A 394 -7.54 5.50 -3.27
N GLY A 395 -8.63 4.80 -3.55
CA GLY A 395 -9.59 4.38 -2.54
C GLY A 395 -10.20 3.03 -2.86
N THR A 396 -10.43 2.23 -1.83
CA THR A 396 -11.11 0.94 -1.90
C THR A 396 -11.97 0.77 -0.66
N LEU A 397 -13.23 0.41 -0.84
CA LEU A 397 -14.16 0.08 0.22
C LEU A 397 -14.46 -1.41 0.16
N ILE A 398 -14.24 -2.10 1.26
CA ILE A 398 -14.51 -3.54 1.41
C ILE A 398 -15.55 -3.78 2.49
N GLU A 399 -16.28 -4.87 2.36
CA GLU A 399 -17.20 -5.37 3.37
C GLU A 399 -16.85 -6.80 3.72
N ARG A 400 -16.61 -7.09 5.01
CA ARG A 400 -16.40 -8.45 5.51
C ARG A 400 -17.68 -9.27 5.36
N ILE A 401 -17.55 -10.50 4.91
CA ILE A 401 -18.64 -11.47 4.73
C ILE A 401 -18.65 -12.46 5.88
#